data_87e5f6a1ab2370c8744917396b0c3fbb
#
_entry.id   87e5f6a1ab2370c8744917396b0c3fbb
#
_cell.length_a   1.000
_cell.length_b   1.000
_cell.length_c   1.000
_cell.angle_alpha   90.00
_cell.angle_beta   90.00
_cell.angle_gamma   90.00
#
_symmetry.space_group_name_H-M   'P 1'
#
loop_
_entity.id
_entity.type
_entity.pdbx_description
1 polymer ?
#
loop_
_entity_poly.entity_id
_entity_poly.type
_entity_poly.pdbx_seq_one_letter_code
_entity_poly.pdbx_strand_id
1 'polypeptide(L)'
;MSPVVREYVERLRSEALARDAELRAQGIDPYKGTGVDGEPRHRLGARALAVLAVLVVAMVSVGAYVVFLRGEPDYGMSHGYQVQSDGSLKRPSTPVHQPDAPAELLRFTDDASEIAATHYFEVVAYAWNTGDTQYLRAFSSPDCQFCQKTADDIDRLYGGGGWASGAKFTDVVPHPLGRYSDIENYGEDTYGVRVSFHQLTPDLYAHNAFQASEERDDEVTILVHWDGQRWSVRELGRDQDAEGSN
;
A
#
# COMPACT_ATOMS: atom_id res chain seq x y z
N MET A 1 -0.91 0.99 -40.12
CA MET A 1 0.38 0.27 -40.24
C MET A 1 1.41 1.23 -40.80
N SER A 2 2.53 1.47 -40.10
CA SER A 2 3.59 2.40 -40.54
C SER A 2 4.19 1.95 -41.86
N PRO A 3 4.59 2.87 -42.76
CA PRO A 3 5.27 2.53 -44.05
C PRO A 3 6.51 1.67 -43.83
N VAL A 4 7.26 1.89 -42.78
CA VAL A 4 8.47 1.11 -42.43
C VAL A 4 8.13 -0.35 -42.12
N VAL A 5 7.03 -0.62 -41.45
CA VAL A 5 6.60 -1.99 -41.13
C VAL A 5 6.14 -2.73 -42.39
N ARG A 6 5.50 -2.02 -43.33
CA ARG A 6 5.08 -2.61 -44.60
C ARG A 6 6.30 -3.00 -45.46
N GLU A 7 7.27 -2.13 -45.56
CA GLU A 7 8.52 -2.39 -46.33
C GLU A 7 9.29 -3.56 -45.71
N TYR A 8 9.36 -3.65 -44.39
CA TYR A 8 9.99 -4.77 -43.68
C TYR A 8 9.30 -6.11 -43.95
N VAL A 9 7.97 -6.14 -43.90
CA VAL A 9 7.16 -7.35 -44.19
C VAL A 9 7.31 -7.78 -45.66
N GLU A 10 7.35 -6.82 -46.61
CA GLU A 10 7.56 -7.14 -48.05
C GLU A 10 8.96 -7.69 -48.29
N ARG A 11 9.99 -7.18 -47.62
CA ARG A 11 11.35 -7.73 -47.68
C ARG A 11 11.40 -9.15 -47.18
N LEU A 12 10.87 -9.44 -45.98
CA LEU A 12 10.83 -10.82 -45.46
C LEU A 12 10.07 -11.77 -46.38
N ARG A 13 8.99 -11.32 -46.99
CA ARG A 13 8.22 -12.11 -47.95
C ARG A 13 9.01 -12.43 -49.22
N SER A 14 9.73 -11.47 -49.73
CA SER A 14 10.58 -11.67 -50.94
C SER A 14 11.77 -12.62 -50.65
N GLU A 15 12.38 -12.50 -49.47
CA GLU A 15 13.46 -13.40 -49.03
C GLU A 15 12.94 -14.84 -48.83
N ALA A 16 11.75 -15.01 -48.27
CA ALA A 16 11.15 -16.33 -48.10
C ALA A 16 10.80 -16.98 -49.45
N LEU A 17 10.29 -16.21 -50.41
CA LEU A 17 10.00 -16.71 -51.77
C LEU A 17 11.26 -17.07 -52.54
N ALA A 18 12.35 -16.28 -52.39
CA ALA A 18 13.65 -16.59 -53.00
C ALA A 18 14.23 -17.89 -52.42
N ARG A 19 14.15 -18.07 -51.09
CA ARG A 19 14.60 -19.30 -50.42
C ARG A 19 13.81 -20.54 -50.89
N ASP A 20 12.50 -20.40 -51.01
CA ASP A 20 11.61 -21.48 -51.50
C ASP A 20 11.93 -21.85 -52.94
N ALA A 21 12.26 -20.87 -53.81
CA ALA A 21 12.65 -21.10 -55.18
C ALA A 21 14.01 -21.83 -55.27
N GLU A 22 14.96 -21.45 -54.43
CA GLU A 22 16.29 -22.10 -54.34
C GLU A 22 16.17 -23.55 -53.88
N LEU A 23 15.35 -23.83 -52.85
CA LEU A 23 15.11 -25.18 -52.37
C LEU A 23 14.47 -26.07 -53.44
N ARG A 24 13.50 -25.50 -54.20
CA ARG A 24 12.87 -26.27 -55.35
C ARG A 24 13.86 -26.53 -56.47
N ALA A 25 14.79 -25.58 -56.76
CA ALA A 25 15.84 -25.80 -57.76
C ALA A 25 16.82 -26.91 -57.36
N GLN A 26 16.98 -27.14 -56.03
CA GLN A 26 17.74 -28.26 -55.47
C GLN A 26 16.95 -29.55 -55.34
N GLY A 27 15.71 -29.62 -55.89
CA GLY A 27 14.82 -30.79 -55.80
C GLY A 27 14.20 -31.01 -54.44
N ILE A 28 14.26 -30.00 -53.54
CA ILE A 28 13.66 -30.03 -52.22
C ILE A 28 12.29 -29.32 -52.29
N ASP A 29 11.20 -30.03 -52.02
CA ASP A 29 9.89 -29.40 -51.85
C ASP A 29 9.77 -28.93 -50.37
N PRO A 30 9.77 -27.61 -50.09
CA PRO A 30 9.72 -27.12 -48.73
C PRO A 30 8.45 -27.50 -47.99
N TYR A 31 7.40 -27.90 -48.72
CA TYR A 31 6.09 -28.23 -48.13
C TYR A 31 5.84 -29.76 -48.07
N LYS A 32 6.60 -30.60 -48.78
CA LYS A 32 6.42 -32.06 -48.77
C LYS A 32 7.31 -32.82 -47.78
N GLY A 33 8.27 -32.11 -47.11
CA GLY A 33 9.09 -32.70 -46.07
C GLY A 33 10.02 -33.83 -46.52
N THR A 34 10.34 -33.94 -47.83
CA THR A 34 11.35 -34.84 -48.38
C THR A 34 12.57 -34.06 -48.85
N GLY A 35 13.78 -34.58 -48.62
CA GLY A 35 15.03 -34.01 -49.12
C GLY A 35 15.30 -34.40 -50.57
N VAL A 36 16.40 -33.91 -51.16
CA VAL A 36 16.85 -34.21 -52.52
C VAL A 36 17.02 -35.72 -52.79
N ASP A 37 17.36 -36.47 -51.73
CA ASP A 37 17.60 -37.91 -51.79
C ASP A 37 16.33 -38.76 -51.49
N GLY A 38 15.16 -38.12 -51.39
CA GLY A 38 13.89 -38.81 -51.10
C GLY A 38 13.76 -39.41 -49.72
N GLU A 39 14.73 -39.14 -48.82
CA GLU A 39 14.61 -39.59 -47.43
C GLU A 39 13.50 -38.84 -46.69
N PRO A 40 12.59 -39.56 -45.97
CA PRO A 40 11.52 -38.95 -45.23
C PRO A 40 12.13 -38.11 -44.08
N ARG A 41 11.98 -36.79 -44.12
CA ARG A 41 12.24 -35.98 -42.93
C ARG A 41 11.41 -36.55 -41.80
N HIS A 42 12.05 -36.98 -40.72
CA HIS A 42 11.40 -37.46 -39.53
C HIS A 42 10.49 -36.35 -38.99
N ARG A 43 9.25 -36.31 -39.47
CA ARG A 43 8.20 -35.57 -38.75
C ARG A 43 7.95 -36.34 -37.49
N LEU A 44 8.18 -35.73 -36.34
CA LEU A 44 7.64 -36.25 -35.09
C LEU A 44 6.17 -36.55 -35.33
N GLY A 45 5.82 -37.85 -35.39
CA GLY A 45 4.46 -38.26 -35.69
C GLY A 45 3.49 -37.62 -34.74
N ALA A 46 2.25 -37.37 -35.16
CA ALA A 46 1.22 -36.76 -34.32
C ALA A 46 1.15 -37.39 -32.90
N ARG A 47 1.49 -38.68 -32.81
CA ARG A 47 1.59 -39.42 -31.54
C ARG A 47 2.76 -38.98 -30.68
N ALA A 48 3.93 -38.70 -31.27
CA ALA A 48 5.09 -38.21 -30.53
C ALA A 48 4.88 -36.78 -30.05
N LEU A 49 4.27 -35.92 -30.88
CA LEU A 49 3.82 -34.58 -30.47
C LEU A 49 2.82 -34.61 -29.34
N ALA A 50 1.83 -35.51 -29.42
CA ALA A 50 0.84 -35.68 -28.34
C ALA A 50 1.49 -36.14 -27.03
N VAL A 51 2.42 -37.11 -27.09
CA VAL A 51 3.18 -37.54 -25.89
C VAL A 51 3.99 -36.45 -25.32
N LEU A 52 4.70 -35.63 -26.16
CA LEU A 52 5.49 -34.50 -25.70
C LEU A 52 4.59 -33.43 -25.04
N ALA A 53 3.43 -33.14 -25.61
CA ALA A 53 2.47 -32.21 -25.03
C ALA A 53 1.95 -32.70 -23.67
N VAL A 54 1.65 -33.98 -23.52
CA VAL A 54 1.22 -34.57 -22.25
C VAL A 54 2.33 -34.50 -21.20
N LEU A 55 3.58 -34.78 -21.59
CA LEU A 55 4.72 -34.67 -20.69
C LEU A 55 4.99 -33.23 -20.24
N VAL A 56 4.85 -32.25 -21.12
CA VAL A 56 4.98 -30.83 -20.77
C VAL A 56 3.88 -30.42 -19.79
N VAL A 57 2.62 -30.79 -20.06
CA VAL A 57 1.51 -30.51 -19.17
C VAL A 57 1.70 -31.20 -17.81
N ALA A 58 2.17 -32.44 -17.79
CA ALA A 58 2.46 -33.14 -16.55
C ALA A 58 3.60 -32.47 -15.76
N MET A 59 4.69 -32.05 -16.41
CA MET A 59 5.79 -31.34 -15.75
C MET A 59 5.34 -29.99 -15.20
N VAL A 60 4.55 -29.22 -15.96
CA VAL A 60 4.00 -27.95 -15.50
C VAL A 60 3.05 -28.17 -14.32
N SER A 61 2.20 -29.19 -14.39
CA SER A 61 1.25 -29.52 -13.30
C SER A 61 1.98 -29.98 -12.04
N VAL A 62 3.01 -30.80 -12.16
CA VAL A 62 3.85 -31.23 -11.02
C VAL A 62 4.63 -30.05 -10.47
N GLY A 63 5.19 -29.19 -11.32
CA GLY A 63 5.89 -27.98 -10.90
C GLY A 63 4.94 -27.04 -10.14
N ALA A 64 3.78 -26.75 -10.67
CA ALA A 64 2.76 -25.94 -10.02
C ALA A 64 2.28 -26.56 -8.69
N TYR A 65 2.06 -27.87 -8.66
CA TYR A 65 1.66 -28.60 -7.46
C TYR A 65 2.75 -28.56 -6.38
N VAL A 66 4.01 -28.76 -6.73
CA VAL A 66 5.14 -28.68 -5.80
C VAL A 66 5.32 -27.27 -5.25
N VAL A 67 5.19 -26.22 -6.08
CA VAL A 67 5.24 -24.83 -5.62
C VAL A 67 4.07 -24.51 -4.71
N PHE A 68 2.87 -24.99 -5.05
CA PHE A 68 1.65 -24.76 -4.25
C PHE A 68 1.67 -25.49 -2.92
N LEU A 69 2.22 -26.74 -2.86
CA LEU A 69 2.30 -27.52 -1.62
C LEU A 69 3.49 -27.22 -0.74
N ARG A 70 4.59 -26.69 -1.30
CA ARG A 70 5.77 -26.36 -0.48
C ARG A 70 5.56 -25.11 0.37
N GLY A 71 4.52 -24.31 0.10
CA GLY A 71 4.37 -23.02 0.73
C GLY A 71 5.53 -22.07 0.41
N GLU A 72 5.45 -20.85 0.88
CA GLU A 72 6.60 -19.95 0.83
C GLU A 72 7.72 -20.51 1.72
N PRO A 73 9.00 -20.48 1.29
CA PRO A 73 10.11 -20.88 2.15
C PRO A 73 10.06 -20.08 3.45
N ASP A 74 10.13 -20.79 4.57
CA ASP A 74 10.19 -20.14 5.88
C ASP A 74 11.64 -19.70 6.15
N TYR A 75 11.87 -18.39 6.09
CA TYR A 75 13.15 -17.76 6.41
C TYR A 75 13.28 -17.41 7.90
N GLY A 76 12.31 -17.84 8.73
CA GLY A 76 12.27 -17.58 10.16
C GLY A 76 11.60 -16.25 10.51
N MET A 77 11.73 -15.92 11.80
CA MET A 77 11.14 -14.73 12.41
C MET A 77 12.23 -13.79 12.91
N SER A 78 12.01 -12.49 12.75
CA SER A 78 12.83 -11.44 13.36
C SER A 78 11.90 -10.37 13.93
N HIS A 79 12.13 -9.93 15.16
CA HIS A 79 11.29 -8.95 15.86
C HIS A 79 9.79 -9.30 15.90
N GLY A 80 9.44 -10.60 15.88
CA GLY A 80 8.05 -11.05 15.83
C GLY A 80 7.41 -11.04 14.44
N TYR A 81 8.16 -10.68 13.38
CA TYR A 81 7.69 -10.62 11.99
C TYR A 81 8.39 -11.66 11.11
N GLN A 82 7.68 -12.16 10.09
CA GLN A 82 8.23 -13.13 9.15
C GLN A 82 9.29 -12.49 8.26
N VAL A 83 10.45 -13.14 8.14
CA VAL A 83 11.52 -12.72 7.23
C VAL A 83 11.19 -13.21 5.81
N GLN A 84 11.38 -12.34 4.80
CA GLN A 84 11.21 -12.66 3.39
C GLN A 84 12.53 -13.13 2.76
N SER A 85 12.48 -13.61 1.50
CA SER A 85 13.66 -14.14 0.77
C SER A 85 14.78 -13.13 0.55
N ASP A 86 14.46 -11.84 0.56
CA ASP A 86 15.40 -10.73 0.42
C ASP A 86 15.92 -10.19 1.76
N GLY A 87 15.53 -10.84 2.87
CA GLY A 87 15.89 -10.43 4.22
C GLY A 87 15.01 -9.33 4.81
N SER A 88 14.05 -8.81 4.07
CA SER A 88 13.08 -7.83 4.57
C SER A 88 12.06 -8.46 5.52
N LEU A 89 11.41 -7.64 6.34
CA LEU A 89 10.32 -8.09 7.21
C LEU A 89 8.98 -7.97 6.49
N LYS A 90 8.19 -9.02 6.55
CA LYS A 90 6.85 -9.06 5.97
C LYS A 90 5.90 -8.19 6.78
N ARG A 91 5.21 -7.27 6.10
CA ARG A 91 4.14 -6.48 6.71
C ARG A 91 3.05 -7.40 7.28
N PRO A 92 2.54 -7.15 8.50
CA PRO A 92 1.39 -7.89 9.02
C PRO A 92 0.18 -7.78 8.09
N SER A 93 -0.52 -8.88 7.91
CA SER A 93 -1.75 -8.94 7.09
C SER A 93 -3.04 -8.83 7.92
N THR A 94 -2.93 -8.51 9.22
CA THR A 94 -4.11 -8.34 10.07
C THR A 94 -4.97 -7.19 9.54
N PRO A 95 -6.24 -7.44 9.22
CA PRO A 95 -7.14 -6.40 8.77
C PRO A 95 -7.33 -5.33 9.86
N VAL A 96 -7.19 -4.07 9.49
CA VAL A 96 -7.50 -2.92 10.35
C VAL A 96 -8.69 -2.22 9.72
N HIS A 97 -9.78 -2.11 10.48
CA HIS A 97 -10.99 -1.45 10.01
C HIS A 97 -10.86 0.06 10.21
N GLN A 98 -11.32 0.82 9.21
CA GLN A 98 -11.46 2.27 9.35
C GLN A 98 -12.46 2.56 10.47
N PRO A 99 -12.15 3.48 11.40
CA PRO A 99 -13.09 3.85 12.44
C PRO A 99 -14.35 4.50 11.85
N ASP A 100 -15.50 4.12 12.38
CA ASP A 100 -16.77 4.74 12.00
C ASP A 100 -16.84 6.17 12.55
N ALA A 101 -17.26 7.11 11.71
CA ALA A 101 -17.45 8.49 12.14
C ALA A 101 -18.64 8.58 13.12
N PRO A 102 -18.44 9.04 14.38
CA PRO A 102 -19.52 9.26 15.31
C PRO A 102 -20.60 10.22 14.76
N ALA A 103 -21.87 9.91 14.97
CA ALA A 103 -22.97 10.75 14.49
C ALA A 103 -22.97 12.15 15.13
N GLU A 104 -22.39 12.26 16.31
CA GLU A 104 -22.22 13.48 17.09
C GLU A 104 -21.35 14.51 16.34
N LEU A 105 -20.42 14.07 15.49
CA LEU A 105 -19.59 14.95 14.67
C LEU A 105 -20.39 15.85 13.70
N LEU A 106 -21.67 15.52 13.50
CA LEU A 106 -22.61 16.31 12.69
C LEU A 106 -23.51 17.23 13.53
N ARG A 107 -23.19 17.43 14.82
CA ARG A 107 -23.97 18.27 15.73
C ARG A 107 -23.08 19.34 16.35
N PHE A 108 -23.57 20.56 16.43
CA PHE A 108 -22.85 21.64 17.10
C PHE A 108 -23.22 21.64 18.59
N THR A 109 -22.49 20.86 19.39
CA THR A 109 -22.64 20.77 20.86
C THR A 109 -21.25 20.65 21.50
N ASP A 110 -21.15 21.05 22.77
CA ASP A 110 -19.90 20.95 23.53
C ASP A 110 -19.42 19.49 23.62
N ASP A 111 -20.30 18.55 23.94
CA ASP A 111 -19.98 17.11 23.97
C ASP A 111 -19.43 16.60 22.63
N ALA A 112 -19.95 17.12 21.51
CA ALA A 112 -19.46 16.74 20.19
C ALA A 112 -18.04 17.22 19.91
N SER A 113 -17.62 18.34 20.52
CA SER A 113 -16.23 18.81 20.43
C SER A 113 -15.26 17.84 21.13
N GLU A 114 -15.66 17.28 22.27
CA GLU A 114 -14.87 16.29 23.00
C GLU A 114 -14.78 14.96 22.23
N ILE A 115 -15.91 14.54 21.65
CA ILE A 115 -15.95 13.35 20.77
C ILE A 115 -15.07 13.55 19.54
N ALA A 116 -15.06 14.74 18.94
CA ALA A 116 -14.19 15.05 17.81
C ALA A 116 -12.71 14.95 18.20
N ALA A 117 -12.33 15.50 19.35
CA ALA A 117 -10.96 15.45 19.84
C ALA A 117 -10.50 14.00 20.12
N THR A 118 -11.36 13.18 20.73
CA THR A 118 -11.02 11.78 21.04
C THR A 118 -11.02 10.89 19.81
N HIS A 119 -11.96 11.09 18.89
CA HIS A 119 -12.02 10.34 17.62
C HIS A 119 -10.77 10.53 16.74
N TYR A 120 -10.09 11.68 16.86
CA TYR A 120 -8.84 11.93 16.13
C TYR A 120 -7.78 10.85 16.40
N PHE A 121 -7.68 10.32 17.62
CA PHE A 121 -6.70 9.28 17.96
C PHE A 121 -7.01 7.96 17.28
N GLU A 122 -8.28 7.61 17.09
CA GLU A 122 -8.67 6.41 16.32
C GLU A 122 -8.29 6.57 14.85
N VAL A 123 -8.51 7.76 14.28
CA VAL A 123 -8.17 8.08 12.90
C VAL A 123 -6.66 8.04 12.68
N VAL A 124 -5.86 8.58 13.61
CA VAL A 124 -4.39 8.54 13.55
C VAL A 124 -3.87 7.10 13.66
N ALA A 125 -4.40 6.32 14.62
CA ALA A 125 -4.02 4.92 14.79
C ALA A 125 -4.33 4.09 13.53
N TYR A 126 -5.50 4.31 12.93
CA TYR A 126 -5.86 3.69 11.65
C TYR A 126 -4.85 4.05 10.54
N ALA A 127 -4.55 5.34 10.38
CA ALA A 127 -3.63 5.81 9.35
C ALA A 127 -2.22 5.20 9.51
N TRP A 128 -1.68 5.14 10.73
CA TRP A 128 -0.39 4.51 11.01
C TRP A 128 -0.41 3.01 10.68
N ASN A 129 -1.45 2.28 11.07
CA ASN A 129 -1.52 0.83 10.88
C ASN A 129 -1.80 0.41 9.43
N THR A 130 -2.38 1.29 8.62
CA THR A 130 -2.81 0.96 7.25
C THR A 130 -1.98 1.64 6.17
N GLY A 131 -1.45 2.84 6.44
CA GLY A 131 -0.89 3.74 5.44
C GLY A 131 -1.95 4.53 4.67
N ASP A 132 -3.25 4.37 5.02
CA ASP A 132 -4.33 5.16 4.42
C ASP A 132 -4.53 6.46 5.22
N THR A 133 -4.08 7.56 4.64
CA THR A 133 -4.15 8.89 5.26
C THR A 133 -5.38 9.70 4.82
N GLN A 134 -6.25 9.15 3.97
CA GLN A 134 -7.38 9.90 3.40
C GLN A 134 -8.34 10.40 4.47
N TYR A 135 -8.68 9.54 5.44
CA TYR A 135 -9.58 9.94 6.53
C TYR A 135 -8.90 10.96 7.47
N LEU A 136 -7.62 10.76 7.81
CA LEU A 136 -6.87 11.72 8.64
C LEU A 136 -6.85 13.10 8.00
N ARG A 137 -6.54 13.19 6.71
CA ARG A 137 -6.57 14.45 5.97
C ARG A 137 -7.97 15.07 5.88
N ALA A 138 -9.01 14.25 5.65
CA ALA A 138 -10.39 14.72 5.58
C ALA A 138 -10.94 15.19 6.92
N PHE A 139 -10.47 14.63 8.04
CA PHE A 139 -10.88 14.99 9.40
C PHE A 139 -10.08 16.15 9.99
N SER A 140 -9.00 16.56 9.34
CA SER A 140 -8.11 17.63 9.77
C SER A 140 -8.20 18.84 8.87
N SER A 141 -8.03 20.04 9.45
CA SER A 141 -7.86 21.26 8.66
C SER A 141 -6.60 21.18 7.80
N PRO A 142 -6.60 21.71 6.57
CA PRO A 142 -5.39 21.87 5.78
C PRO A 142 -4.31 22.71 6.48
N ASP A 143 -4.71 23.59 7.40
CA ASP A 143 -3.80 24.46 8.16
C ASP A 143 -3.22 23.78 9.40
N CYS A 144 -3.75 22.61 9.81
CA CYS A 144 -3.20 21.84 10.93
C CYS A 144 -1.83 21.27 10.55
N GLN A 145 -0.75 21.99 10.90
CA GLN A 145 0.61 21.60 10.53
C GLN A 145 0.98 20.21 11.08
N PHE A 146 0.65 19.94 12.34
CA PHE A 146 0.91 18.64 12.94
C PHE A 146 0.16 17.50 12.22
N CYS A 147 -1.12 17.72 11.92
CA CYS A 147 -1.94 16.71 11.24
C CYS A 147 -1.39 16.41 9.84
N GLN A 148 -1.10 17.45 9.07
CA GLN A 148 -0.56 17.30 7.71
C GLN A 148 0.82 16.65 7.73
N LYS A 149 1.70 17.08 8.66
CA LYS A 149 3.01 16.45 8.82
C LYS A 149 2.89 14.97 9.17
N THR A 150 2.00 14.61 10.09
CA THR A 150 1.75 13.20 10.45
C THR A 150 1.30 12.39 9.23
N ALA A 151 0.35 12.90 8.45
CA ALA A 151 -0.09 12.25 7.23
C ALA A 151 1.05 12.11 6.19
N ASP A 152 1.86 13.14 6.00
CA ASP A 152 3.01 13.11 5.09
C ASP A 152 4.10 12.13 5.54
N ASP A 153 4.35 12.01 6.84
CA ASP A 153 5.31 11.04 7.38
C ASP A 153 4.83 9.60 7.15
N ILE A 154 3.53 9.34 7.32
CA ILE A 154 2.90 8.04 7.01
C ILE A 154 3.00 7.74 5.49
N ASP A 155 2.60 8.69 4.65
CA ASP A 155 2.65 8.54 3.19
C ASP A 155 4.09 8.26 2.72
N ARG A 156 5.08 8.94 3.29
CA ARG A 156 6.50 8.74 2.99
C ARG A 156 6.99 7.36 3.42
N LEU A 157 6.61 6.91 4.62
CA LEU A 157 6.95 5.58 5.13
C LEU A 157 6.45 4.49 4.17
N TYR A 158 5.15 4.52 3.87
CA TYR A 158 4.52 3.49 3.05
C TYR A 158 4.89 3.61 1.57
N GLY A 159 5.04 4.83 1.05
CA GLY A 159 5.52 5.09 -0.31
C GLY A 159 6.96 4.63 -0.54
N GLY A 160 7.78 4.59 0.51
CA GLY A 160 9.14 4.04 0.52
C GLY A 160 9.21 2.52 0.69
N GLY A 161 8.08 1.81 0.70
CA GLY A 161 8.02 0.36 0.92
C GLY A 161 8.16 -0.05 2.40
N GLY A 162 8.15 0.91 3.32
CA GLY A 162 8.07 0.66 4.76
C GLY A 162 6.64 0.39 5.23
N TRP A 163 6.49 0.13 6.51
CA TRP A 163 5.20 -0.07 7.15
C TRP A 163 5.27 0.21 8.66
N ALA A 164 4.09 0.42 9.26
CA ALA A 164 3.90 0.52 10.69
C ALA A 164 2.86 -0.49 11.16
N SER A 165 2.95 -0.93 12.41
CA SER A 165 2.02 -1.90 13.00
C SER A 165 1.89 -1.71 14.49
N GLY A 166 0.67 -1.88 15.00
CA GLY A 166 0.42 -1.87 16.44
C GLY A 166 0.20 -0.49 17.05
N ALA A 167 0.11 0.59 16.24
CA ALA A 167 -0.27 1.91 16.75
C ALA A 167 -1.60 1.84 17.50
N LYS A 168 -1.63 2.32 18.74
CA LYS A 168 -2.82 2.26 19.58
C LYS A 168 -2.83 3.39 20.59
N PHE A 169 -4.01 3.92 20.86
CA PHE A 169 -4.27 4.82 21.97
C PHE A 169 -5.34 4.19 22.87
N THR A 170 -5.11 4.22 24.17
CA THR A 170 -6.04 3.73 25.20
C THR A 170 -6.17 4.77 26.29
N ASP A 171 -7.17 4.59 27.14
CA ASP A 171 -7.44 5.51 28.25
C ASP A 171 -7.51 6.97 27.79
N VAL A 172 -8.12 7.18 26.63
CA VAL A 172 -8.28 8.50 26.01
C VAL A 172 -9.37 9.25 26.76
N VAL A 173 -8.96 10.24 27.55
CA VAL A 173 -9.86 11.00 28.43
C VAL A 173 -9.84 12.48 28.01
N PRO A 174 -10.99 13.01 27.51
CA PRO A 174 -11.12 14.43 27.20
C PRO A 174 -11.33 15.27 28.46
N HIS A 175 -10.72 16.45 28.48
CA HIS A 175 -10.90 17.51 29.46
C HIS A 175 -11.26 18.79 28.72
N PRO A 176 -12.54 19.17 28.63
CA PRO A 176 -12.97 20.32 27.85
C PRO A 176 -12.42 21.64 28.44
N LEU A 177 -11.82 22.46 27.59
CA LEU A 177 -11.35 23.79 27.93
C LEU A 177 -12.37 24.87 27.50
N GLY A 178 -13.40 24.47 26.75
CA GLY A 178 -14.43 25.35 26.23
C GLY A 178 -14.03 26.06 24.95
N ARG A 179 -14.75 27.12 24.62
CA ARG A 179 -14.54 27.89 23.39
C ARG A 179 -13.18 28.59 23.42
N TYR A 180 -12.40 28.46 22.35
CA TYR A 180 -11.07 29.02 22.26
C TYR A 180 -11.14 30.52 22.01
N SER A 181 -10.30 31.30 22.69
CA SER A 181 -10.39 32.77 22.72
C SER A 181 -9.71 33.46 21.55
N ASP A 182 -8.78 32.79 20.84
CA ASP A 182 -8.09 33.38 19.69
C ASP A 182 -8.94 33.19 18.41
N ILE A 183 -9.99 34.01 18.32
CA ILE A 183 -10.95 33.97 17.23
C ILE A 183 -10.32 34.42 15.89
N GLU A 184 -9.36 35.32 15.94
CA GLU A 184 -8.73 35.87 14.72
C GLU A 184 -7.99 34.79 13.93
N ASN A 185 -7.32 33.87 14.63
CA ASN A 185 -6.55 32.81 14.01
C ASN A 185 -7.34 31.51 13.79
N TYR A 186 -8.29 31.19 14.68
CA TYR A 186 -8.92 29.88 14.71
C TYR A 186 -10.44 29.88 14.41
N GLY A 187 -11.10 31.05 14.42
CA GLY A 187 -12.54 31.19 14.17
C GLY A 187 -13.39 31.06 15.43
N GLU A 188 -14.63 31.58 15.35
CA GLU A 188 -15.54 31.70 16.52
C GLU A 188 -15.97 30.31 17.09
N ASP A 189 -16.14 29.30 16.23
CA ASP A 189 -16.67 28.00 16.60
C ASP A 189 -15.55 26.96 16.82
N THR A 190 -14.44 27.42 17.40
CA THR A 190 -13.30 26.57 17.79
C THR A 190 -13.33 26.33 19.30
N TYR A 191 -13.10 25.07 19.66
CA TYR A 191 -13.08 24.59 21.05
C TYR A 191 -11.74 23.93 21.35
N GLY A 192 -11.22 24.20 22.54
CA GLY A 192 -10.07 23.52 23.08
C GLY A 192 -10.49 22.30 23.90
N VAL A 193 -9.84 21.19 23.66
CA VAL A 193 -9.98 19.98 24.46
C VAL A 193 -8.60 19.47 24.80
N ARG A 194 -8.28 19.38 26.07
CA ARG A 194 -7.09 18.70 26.55
C ARG A 194 -7.38 17.23 26.63
N VAL A 195 -6.53 16.39 26.09
CA VAL A 195 -6.75 14.94 26.05
C VAL A 195 -5.55 14.23 26.63
N SER A 196 -5.75 13.50 27.73
CA SER A 196 -4.77 12.57 28.27
C SER A 196 -4.99 11.17 27.71
N PHE A 197 -3.93 10.42 27.44
CA PHE A 197 -4.01 9.09 26.86
C PHE A 197 -2.76 8.26 27.16
N HIS A 198 -2.92 6.94 27.08
CA HIS A 198 -1.83 6.01 26.99
C HIS A 198 -1.59 5.65 25.52
N GLN A 199 -0.36 5.83 25.03
CA GLN A 199 0.02 5.56 23.66
C GLN A 199 0.97 4.35 23.57
N LEU A 200 0.63 3.41 22.70
CA LEU A 200 1.58 2.47 22.12
C LEU A 200 1.98 3.00 20.74
N THR A 201 3.23 3.46 20.61
CA THR A 201 3.76 3.84 19.30
C THR A 201 3.84 2.60 18.42
N PRO A 202 3.71 2.71 17.08
CA PRO A 202 3.80 1.55 16.23
C PRO A 202 5.22 0.98 16.17
N ASP A 203 5.34 -0.32 15.97
CA ASP A 203 6.52 -0.90 15.34
C ASP A 203 6.70 -0.29 13.96
N LEU A 204 7.91 0.18 13.64
CA LEU A 204 8.22 0.78 12.36
C LEU A 204 9.27 -0.04 11.61
N TYR A 205 9.02 -0.27 10.33
CA TYR A 205 9.98 -0.89 9.43
C TYR A 205 10.19 -0.03 8.19
N ALA A 206 11.42 0.38 7.94
CA ALA A 206 11.79 1.17 6.77
C ALA A 206 13.27 0.94 6.42
N HIS A 207 13.59 0.88 5.14
CA HIS A 207 14.97 0.77 4.65
C HIS A 207 15.77 -0.37 5.31
N ASN A 208 15.13 -1.52 5.53
CA ASN A 208 15.69 -2.68 6.25
C ASN A 208 16.08 -2.40 7.73
N ALA A 209 15.59 -1.33 8.31
CA ALA A 209 15.71 -1.02 9.73
C ALA A 209 14.37 -1.23 10.44
N PHE A 210 14.43 -1.77 11.65
CA PHE A 210 13.28 -1.97 12.53
C PHE A 210 13.42 -1.12 13.77
N GLN A 211 12.36 -0.43 14.15
CA GLN A 211 12.21 0.28 15.40
C GLN A 211 11.01 -0.32 16.15
N ALA A 212 11.26 -0.80 17.35
CA ALA A 212 10.22 -1.36 18.20
C ALA A 212 9.29 -0.26 18.74
N SER A 213 8.05 -0.67 19.01
CA SER A 213 7.06 0.15 19.72
C SER A 213 7.52 0.53 21.12
N GLU A 214 7.05 1.69 21.57
CA GLU A 214 7.26 2.21 22.92
C GLU A 214 5.91 2.57 23.54
N GLU A 215 5.76 2.34 24.84
CA GLU A 215 4.59 2.76 25.60
C GLU A 215 4.88 4.04 26.36
N ARG A 216 3.93 4.96 26.39
CA ARG A 216 4.02 6.18 27.20
C ARG A 216 2.64 6.75 27.49
N ASP A 217 2.54 7.43 28.62
CA ASP A 217 1.43 8.34 28.89
C ASP A 217 1.78 9.72 28.32
N ASP A 218 0.79 10.38 27.72
CA ASP A 218 1.00 11.71 27.14
C ASP A 218 -0.30 12.54 27.28
N GLU A 219 -0.16 13.84 27.13
CA GLU A 219 -1.28 14.78 27.15
C GLU A 219 -1.06 15.83 26.05
N VAL A 220 -2.12 16.15 25.33
CA VAL A 220 -2.09 17.18 24.28
C VAL A 220 -3.36 18.03 24.34
N THR A 221 -3.24 19.28 23.92
CA THR A 221 -4.39 20.13 23.66
C THR A 221 -4.73 20.09 22.17
N ILE A 222 -5.98 19.74 21.88
CA ILE A 222 -6.53 19.68 20.52
C ILE A 222 -7.53 20.83 20.36
N LEU A 223 -7.35 21.61 19.32
CA LEU A 223 -8.33 22.58 18.86
C LEU A 223 -9.22 21.90 17.81
N VAL A 224 -10.50 21.82 18.07
CA VAL A 224 -11.51 21.34 17.12
C VAL A 224 -12.39 22.49 16.68
N HIS A 225 -12.75 22.51 15.40
CA HIS A 225 -13.51 23.59 14.79
C HIS A 225 -14.75 23.04 14.11
N TRP A 226 -15.88 23.75 14.30
CA TRP A 226 -17.13 23.51 13.60
C TRP A 226 -17.21 24.37 12.33
N ASP A 227 -17.30 23.73 11.17
CA ASP A 227 -17.35 24.41 9.87
C ASP A 227 -18.79 24.79 9.39
N GLY A 228 -19.78 24.59 10.26
CA GLY A 228 -21.20 24.74 9.94
C GLY A 228 -21.90 23.45 9.55
N GLN A 229 -21.15 22.36 9.33
CA GLN A 229 -21.65 21.03 8.95
C GLN A 229 -21.08 19.89 9.80
N ARG A 230 -19.82 19.99 10.21
CA ARG A 230 -19.11 18.96 10.97
C ARG A 230 -17.96 19.52 11.77
N TRP A 231 -17.53 18.74 12.75
CA TRP A 231 -16.29 19.00 13.49
C TRP A 231 -15.06 18.49 12.71
N SER A 232 -13.97 19.20 12.83
CA SER A 232 -12.65 18.82 12.32
C SER A 232 -11.55 19.30 13.25
N VAL A 233 -10.38 18.63 13.22
CA VAL A 233 -9.20 19.08 13.99
C VAL A 233 -8.54 20.25 13.30
N ARG A 234 -8.35 21.33 14.04
CA ARG A 234 -7.76 22.59 13.59
C ARG A 234 -6.29 22.69 13.94
N GLU A 235 -5.90 22.23 15.13
CA GLU A 235 -4.54 22.31 15.64
C GLU A 235 -4.32 21.26 16.74
N LEU A 236 -3.05 20.84 16.92
CA LEU A 236 -2.60 20.08 18.08
C LEU A 236 -1.33 20.73 18.63
N GLY A 237 -1.26 20.88 19.95
CA GLY A 237 -0.09 21.37 20.65
C GLY A 237 0.08 20.70 22.00
N ARG A 238 1.33 20.69 22.50
CA ARG A 238 1.61 20.40 23.91
C ARG A 238 1.62 21.69 24.69
N ASP A 239 1.09 21.68 25.90
CA ASP A 239 1.04 22.88 26.76
C ASP A 239 2.41 23.52 27.05
N GLN A 240 3.52 22.82 26.79
CA GLN A 240 4.87 23.36 26.94
C GLN A 240 5.23 24.41 25.87
N ASP A 241 4.51 24.47 24.76
CA ASP A 241 4.73 25.46 23.71
C ASP A 241 4.06 26.81 24.04
N ALA A 242 3.12 26.82 25.00
CA ALA A 242 2.42 28.02 25.44
C ALA A 242 3.18 28.84 26.50
N GLU A 243 4.13 28.26 27.22
CA GLU A 243 4.96 28.98 28.23
C GLU A 243 6.21 29.67 27.69
N GLY A 244 6.57 29.42 26.41
CA GLY A 244 7.77 29.98 25.79
C GLY A 244 7.60 31.34 25.10
N SER A 245 6.40 31.95 25.14
CA SER A 245 6.11 33.25 24.50
C SER A 245 5.74 34.32 25.50
N ASN A 246 6.69 34.66 26.40
CA ASN A 246 6.66 35.88 27.22
C ASN A 246 7.95 36.67 27.04
#